data_5050e0129acc627d23035da2eb124cc1
#
_entry.id   5050e0129acc627d23035da2eb124cc1
#
_cell.length_a   1.000
_cell.length_b   1.000
_cell.length_c   1.000
_cell.angle_alpha   90.00
_cell.angle_beta   90.00
_cell.angle_gamma   90.00
#
_symmetry.space_group_name_H-M   'P 1'
#
loop_
_entity.id
_entity.type
_entity.pdbx_description
1 polymer ?
#
loop_
_entity_poly.entity_id
_entity_poly.type
_entity_poly.pdbx_seq_one_letter_code
_entity_poly.pdbx_strand_id
1 'polypeptide(L)'
;MSNRPDITKKLSLSLEKHLNPKNDTRIYMAKECTFDYATGVSKRVDYCQFKPVNTSISGIEKGDFYCYEIKSSVEDFHSPNGHNFLGDYNYYVMPEDVYMLVQEEIPFGVGVYVPDGINKGGWYNLKAVKKARKINRTRPLTEILFMMFRSSNRELYKLKEGKVNKAWVTVKRNVH
;
A
#
# COMPACT_ATOMS: atom_id res chain seq x y z
N MET A 1 6.15 -10.35 22.73
CA MET A 1 6.12 -10.63 21.28
C MET A 1 4.95 -9.84 20.68
N SER A 2 5.17 -8.99 19.68
CA SER A 2 4.08 -8.26 19.03
C SER A 2 3.24 -9.23 18.20
N ASN A 3 1.91 -9.13 18.28
CA ASN A 3 1.00 -10.02 17.57
C ASN A 3 0.99 -9.64 16.07
N ARG A 4 0.94 -10.62 15.16
CA ARG A 4 0.91 -10.44 13.69
C ARG A 4 -0.06 -9.34 13.21
N PRO A 5 -1.32 -9.24 13.69
CA PRO A 5 -2.23 -8.15 13.32
C PRO A 5 -1.72 -6.75 13.69
N ASP A 6 -0.96 -6.63 14.78
CA ASP A 6 -0.41 -5.35 15.22
C ASP A 6 0.75 -4.90 14.34
N ILE A 7 1.60 -5.83 13.89
CA ILE A 7 2.68 -5.55 12.94
C ILE A 7 2.11 -5.08 11.61
N THR A 8 1.12 -5.79 11.05
CA THR A 8 0.46 -5.41 9.79
C THR A 8 -0.16 -4.02 9.88
N LYS A 9 -0.90 -3.73 10.95
CA LYS A 9 -1.50 -2.40 11.17
C LYS A 9 -0.44 -1.31 11.25
N LYS A 10 0.66 -1.57 11.95
CA LYS A 10 1.73 -0.59 12.14
C LYS A 10 2.47 -0.33 10.84
N LEU A 11 2.76 -1.36 10.04
CA LEU A 11 3.34 -1.22 8.70
C LEU A 11 2.41 -0.45 7.75
N SER A 12 1.11 -0.76 7.77
CA SER A 12 0.08 -0.06 6.98
C SER A 12 0.06 1.43 7.30
N LEU A 13 -0.02 1.79 8.58
CA LEU A 13 -0.01 3.18 9.02
C LEU A 13 1.31 3.87 8.63
N SER A 14 2.43 3.17 8.77
CA SER A 14 3.76 3.68 8.43
C SER A 14 3.86 3.97 6.93
N LEU A 15 3.34 3.08 6.08
CA LEU A 15 3.28 3.29 4.64
C LEU A 15 2.41 4.50 4.28
N GLU A 16 1.23 4.64 4.86
CA GLU A 16 0.35 5.79 4.63
C GLU A 16 1.04 7.11 4.97
N LYS A 17 1.72 7.16 6.12
CA LYS A 17 2.47 8.34 6.55
C LYS A 17 3.71 8.60 5.71
N HIS A 18 4.37 7.55 5.20
CA HIS A 18 5.49 7.68 4.28
C HIS A 18 5.05 8.25 2.92
N LEU A 19 3.93 7.75 2.38
CA LEU A 19 3.42 8.16 1.08
C LEU A 19 2.75 9.54 1.12
N ASN A 20 2.09 9.89 2.23
CA ASN A 20 1.38 11.16 2.38
C ASN A 20 1.50 11.74 3.81
N PRO A 21 2.69 12.22 4.20
CA PRO A 21 2.94 12.68 5.58
C PRO A 21 2.13 13.93 5.96
N LYS A 22 1.71 14.73 4.98
CA LYS A 22 0.99 15.99 5.18
C LYS A 22 -0.52 15.90 4.92
N ASN A 23 -1.04 14.70 4.61
CA ASN A 23 -2.43 14.49 4.19
C ASN A 23 -2.81 15.38 2.98
N ASP A 24 -1.90 15.51 2.01
CA ASP A 24 -2.12 16.28 0.79
C ASP A 24 -3.16 15.57 -0.10
N THR A 25 -4.23 16.29 -0.44
CA THR A 25 -5.33 15.75 -1.27
C THR A 25 -4.92 15.49 -2.73
N ARG A 26 -3.76 15.98 -3.15
CA ARG A 26 -3.20 15.71 -4.49
C ARG A 26 -2.42 14.39 -4.56
N ILE A 27 -2.29 13.67 -3.45
CA ILE A 27 -1.71 12.33 -3.42
C ILE A 27 -2.83 11.33 -3.64
N TYR A 28 -2.87 10.75 -4.84
CA TYR A 28 -3.90 9.78 -5.24
C TYR A 28 -3.50 8.38 -4.76
N MET A 29 -4.14 7.91 -3.70
CA MET A 29 -3.87 6.60 -3.09
C MET A 29 -5.18 5.91 -2.71
N ALA A 30 -5.24 4.61 -2.91
CA ALA A 30 -6.36 3.78 -2.49
C ALA A 30 -5.83 2.49 -1.83
N LYS A 31 -6.64 1.96 -0.88
CA LYS A 31 -6.33 0.72 -0.14
C LYS A 31 -7.18 -0.43 -0.67
N GLU A 32 -6.65 -1.66 -0.54
CA GLU A 32 -7.39 -2.89 -0.87
C GLU A 32 -8.05 -2.84 -2.25
N CYS A 33 -7.29 -2.41 -3.25
CA CYS A 33 -7.77 -2.37 -4.63
C CYS A 33 -7.99 -3.78 -5.14
N THR A 34 -9.25 -4.14 -5.44
CA THR A 34 -9.63 -5.49 -5.85
C THR A 34 -9.90 -5.52 -7.34
N PHE A 35 -9.16 -6.35 -8.05
CA PHE A 35 -9.28 -6.64 -9.48
C PHE A 35 -9.95 -8.00 -9.69
N ASP A 36 -10.48 -8.24 -10.88
CA ASP A 36 -11.06 -9.52 -11.29
C ASP A 36 -12.14 -10.08 -10.34
N TYR A 37 -12.85 -9.21 -9.63
CA TYR A 37 -13.82 -9.60 -8.60
C TYR A 37 -15.01 -10.43 -9.13
N ALA A 38 -15.30 -10.34 -10.42
CA ALA A 38 -16.40 -11.09 -11.06
C ALA A 38 -15.97 -12.47 -11.60
N THR A 39 -14.68 -12.81 -11.57
CA THR A 39 -14.15 -14.03 -12.21
C THR A 39 -13.95 -15.20 -11.25
N GLY A 40 -14.24 -15.03 -9.96
CA GLY A 40 -13.96 -16.01 -8.90
C GLY A 40 -12.49 -16.10 -8.49
N VAL A 41 -11.58 -15.45 -9.22
CA VAL A 41 -10.14 -15.36 -8.91
C VAL A 41 -9.78 -13.89 -8.70
N SER A 42 -10.29 -13.30 -7.63
CA SER A 42 -10.00 -11.90 -7.33
C SER A 42 -8.56 -11.69 -6.90
N LYS A 43 -7.93 -10.64 -7.41
CA LYS A 43 -6.61 -10.17 -7.00
C LYS A 43 -6.79 -8.88 -6.20
N ARG A 44 -6.23 -8.82 -5.00
CA ARG A 44 -6.29 -7.63 -4.16
C ARG A 44 -4.87 -7.12 -3.91
N VAL A 45 -4.68 -5.83 -4.16
CA VAL A 45 -3.46 -5.09 -3.86
C VAL A 45 -3.70 -4.26 -2.61
N ASP A 46 -2.83 -4.33 -1.61
CA ASP A 46 -3.02 -3.66 -0.34
C ASP A 46 -3.06 -2.14 -0.50
N TYR A 47 -2.15 -1.58 -1.28
CA TYR A 47 -2.13 -0.14 -1.59
C TYR A 47 -1.77 0.11 -3.05
N CYS A 48 -2.53 0.99 -3.69
CA CYS A 48 -2.23 1.54 -5.01
C CYS A 48 -2.05 3.06 -4.89
N GLN A 49 -0.98 3.59 -5.46
CA GLN A 49 -0.75 5.02 -5.59
C GLN A 49 -0.61 5.36 -7.07
N PHE A 50 -1.29 6.41 -7.53
CA PHE A 50 -1.16 6.94 -8.87
C PHE A 50 -0.38 8.26 -8.84
N LYS A 51 0.63 8.39 -9.67
CA LYS A 51 1.43 9.60 -9.84
C LYS A 51 1.33 10.10 -11.27
N PRO A 52 0.38 10.99 -11.60
CA PRO A 52 0.34 11.63 -12.91
C PRO A 52 1.56 12.54 -13.11
N VAL A 53 1.99 12.73 -14.33
CA VAL A 53 3.04 13.72 -14.66
C VAL A 53 2.53 15.14 -14.36
N ASN A 54 1.26 15.39 -14.71
CA ASN A 54 0.52 16.61 -14.37
C ASN A 54 -0.99 16.32 -14.54
N THR A 55 -1.86 17.33 -14.37
CA THR A 55 -3.32 17.19 -14.43
C THR A 55 -3.92 17.30 -15.85
N SER A 56 -3.10 17.44 -16.89
CA SER A 56 -3.59 17.34 -18.28
C SER A 56 -3.90 15.90 -18.66
N ILE A 57 -4.74 15.71 -19.68
CA ILE A 57 -5.05 14.36 -20.20
C ILE A 57 -3.78 13.59 -20.50
N SER A 58 -2.87 14.17 -21.28
CA SER A 58 -1.57 13.54 -21.61
C SER A 58 -0.70 13.26 -20.37
N GLY A 59 -0.74 14.15 -19.37
CA GLY A 59 0.00 13.95 -18.12
C GLY A 59 -0.56 12.83 -17.26
N ILE A 60 -1.89 12.63 -17.30
CA ILE A 60 -2.56 11.50 -16.66
C ILE A 60 -2.20 10.20 -17.39
N GLU A 61 -2.30 10.16 -18.71
CA GLU A 61 -1.99 8.99 -19.52
C GLU A 61 -0.54 8.49 -19.35
N LYS A 62 0.40 9.41 -19.11
CA LYS A 62 1.82 9.11 -18.85
C LYS A 62 2.15 8.86 -17.38
N GLY A 63 1.14 8.89 -16.51
CA GLY A 63 1.31 8.66 -15.08
C GLY A 63 1.69 7.22 -14.75
N ASP A 64 2.37 7.06 -13.62
CA ASP A 64 2.85 5.78 -13.11
C ASP A 64 2.01 5.31 -11.91
N PHE A 65 1.78 4.00 -11.85
CA PHE A 65 1.17 3.32 -10.70
C PHE A 65 2.23 2.64 -9.84
N TYR A 66 2.12 2.85 -8.56
CA TYR A 66 2.91 2.21 -7.51
C TYR A 66 2.01 1.29 -6.72
N CYS A 67 2.33 0.00 -6.68
CA CYS A 67 1.61 -0.99 -5.90
C CYS A 67 2.46 -1.44 -4.72
N TYR A 68 1.83 -1.61 -3.56
CA TYR A 68 2.49 -2.01 -2.33
C TYR A 68 1.74 -3.17 -1.70
N GLU A 69 2.49 -4.19 -1.28
CA GLU A 69 1.99 -5.38 -0.56
C GLU A 69 2.67 -5.45 0.80
N ILE A 70 1.89 -5.62 1.87
CA ILE A 70 2.40 -5.69 3.23
C ILE A 70 2.61 -7.14 3.61
N LYS A 71 3.82 -7.46 4.06
CA LYS A 71 4.21 -8.80 4.51
C LYS A 71 4.73 -8.72 5.94
N SER A 72 3.97 -9.24 6.89
CA SER A 72 4.25 -9.10 8.32
C SER A 72 5.11 -10.23 8.91
N SER A 73 5.28 -11.33 8.18
CA SER A 73 6.10 -12.48 8.56
C SER A 73 6.55 -13.27 7.33
N VAL A 74 7.46 -14.23 7.54
CA VAL A 74 7.93 -15.15 6.49
C VAL A 74 6.78 -16.02 5.98
N GLU A 75 5.92 -16.53 6.86
CA GLU A 75 4.73 -17.31 6.48
C GLU A 75 3.75 -16.48 5.65
N ASP A 76 3.61 -15.19 5.99
CA ASP A 76 2.78 -14.26 5.22
C ASP A 76 3.40 -14.00 3.83
N PHE A 77 4.72 -13.90 3.76
CA PHE A 77 5.42 -13.79 2.49
C PHE A 77 5.23 -15.02 1.60
N HIS A 78 5.31 -16.23 2.16
CA HIS A 78 5.11 -17.48 1.40
C HIS A 78 3.63 -17.83 1.17
N SER A 79 2.68 -17.06 1.70
CA SER A 79 1.27 -17.26 1.40
C SER A 79 0.97 -16.98 -0.08
N PRO A 80 -0.03 -17.64 -0.70
CA PRO A 80 -0.36 -17.41 -2.12
C PRO A 80 -0.93 -16.02 -2.40
N ASN A 81 -1.20 -15.22 -1.37
CA ASN A 81 -1.80 -13.90 -1.47
C ASN A 81 -0.75 -12.79 -1.40
N GLY A 82 -1.06 -11.61 -1.96
CA GLY A 82 -0.22 -10.43 -1.85
C GLY A 82 1.07 -10.49 -2.68
N HIS A 83 0.97 -11.05 -3.90
CA HIS A 83 2.03 -11.04 -4.91
C HIS A 83 1.50 -10.44 -6.23
N ASN A 84 0.60 -9.45 -6.10
CA ASN A 84 -0.10 -8.85 -7.24
C ASN A 84 0.67 -7.61 -7.72
N PHE A 85 1.65 -7.82 -8.58
CA PHE A 85 2.50 -6.77 -9.13
C PHE A 85 1.87 -6.17 -10.39
N LEU A 86 0.82 -5.36 -10.21
CA LEU A 86 0.02 -4.80 -11.30
C LEU A 86 0.46 -3.40 -11.72
N GLY A 87 1.29 -2.73 -10.91
CA GLY A 87 1.77 -1.37 -11.15
C GLY A 87 3.01 -1.29 -12.04
N ASP A 88 3.34 -0.08 -12.43
CA ASP A 88 4.63 0.24 -13.08
C ASP A 88 5.80 0.05 -12.09
N TYR A 89 5.57 0.33 -10.81
CA TYR A 89 6.50 0.08 -9.71
C TYR A 89 5.81 -0.72 -8.62
N ASN A 90 6.44 -1.79 -8.18
CA ASN A 90 5.85 -2.70 -7.18
C ASN A 90 6.79 -2.86 -6.01
N TYR A 91 6.24 -2.86 -4.80
CA TYR A 91 7.00 -2.91 -3.56
C TYR A 91 6.38 -3.87 -2.56
N TYR A 92 7.23 -4.53 -1.81
CA TYR A 92 6.86 -5.08 -0.52
C TYR A 92 7.17 -4.06 0.59
N VAL A 93 6.39 -4.12 1.66
CA VAL A 93 6.64 -3.41 2.92
C VAL A 93 6.65 -4.47 4.01
N MET A 94 7.80 -4.69 4.64
CA MET A 94 7.98 -5.79 5.60
C MET A 94 8.99 -5.43 6.70
N PRO A 95 8.97 -6.14 7.86
CA PRO A 95 10.02 -6.01 8.86
C PRO A 95 11.40 -6.37 8.29
N GLU A 96 12.46 -5.78 8.85
CA GLU A 96 13.82 -5.99 8.35
C GLU A 96 14.30 -7.43 8.53
N ASP A 97 13.92 -8.09 9.64
CA ASP A 97 14.22 -9.50 9.92
C ASP A 97 13.53 -10.43 8.90
N VAL A 98 12.29 -10.14 8.49
CA VAL A 98 11.61 -10.87 7.41
C VAL A 98 12.36 -10.69 6.10
N TYR A 99 12.71 -9.44 5.75
CA TYR A 99 13.46 -9.14 4.52
C TYR A 99 14.77 -9.92 4.44
N MET A 100 15.54 -9.95 5.52
CA MET A 100 16.83 -10.68 5.57
C MET A 100 16.68 -12.18 5.27
N LEU A 101 15.54 -12.78 5.63
CA LEU A 101 15.27 -14.19 5.37
C LEU A 101 14.79 -14.49 3.96
N VAL A 102 14.07 -13.52 3.32
CA VAL A 102 13.43 -13.76 2.02
C VAL A 102 14.06 -12.94 0.87
N GLN A 103 15.16 -12.23 1.10
CA GLN A 103 15.72 -11.28 0.13
C GLN A 103 16.06 -11.90 -1.23
N GLU A 104 16.52 -13.17 -1.24
CA GLU A 104 16.86 -13.87 -2.48
C GLU A 104 15.62 -14.34 -3.27
N GLU A 105 14.46 -14.37 -2.61
CA GLU A 105 13.18 -14.75 -3.21
C GLU A 105 12.40 -13.55 -3.76
N ILE A 106 12.87 -12.32 -3.48
CA ILE A 106 12.19 -11.10 -3.97
C ILE A 106 12.29 -11.02 -5.49
N PRO A 107 11.15 -11.02 -6.21
CA PRO A 107 11.14 -11.03 -7.68
C PRO A 107 11.94 -9.87 -8.27
N PHE A 108 12.47 -10.11 -9.48
CA PHE A 108 13.17 -9.06 -10.21
C PHE A 108 12.25 -7.85 -10.43
N GLY A 109 12.79 -6.65 -10.22
CA GLY A 109 12.04 -5.40 -10.38
C GLY A 109 11.19 -4.99 -9.19
N VAL A 110 10.91 -5.89 -8.24
CA VAL A 110 10.17 -5.55 -7.01
C VAL A 110 11.12 -4.92 -6.00
N GLY A 111 10.71 -3.77 -5.45
CA GLY A 111 11.42 -3.07 -4.38
C GLY A 111 10.95 -3.52 -2.99
N VAL A 112 11.68 -3.08 -1.97
CA VAL A 112 11.33 -3.38 -0.57
C VAL A 112 11.56 -2.15 0.30
N TYR A 113 10.54 -1.83 1.10
CA TYR A 113 10.62 -0.91 2.22
C TYR A 113 10.65 -1.68 3.54
N VAL A 114 11.54 -1.25 4.44
CA VAL A 114 11.60 -1.76 5.81
C VAL A 114 11.53 -0.62 6.82
N PRO A 115 11.12 -0.90 8.07
CA PRO A 115 11.20 0.05 9.17
C PRO A 115 12.61 0.61 9.39
N ASP A 116 12.70 1.93 9.63
CA ASP A 116 13.92 2.66 9.94
C ASP A 116 13.68 3.58 11.15
N GLY A 117 13.58 2.95 12.31
CA GLY A 117 13.25 3.62 13.55
C GLY A 117 11.77 3.97 13.70
N ILE A 118 11.41 4.41 14.91
CA ILE A 118 10.05 4.84 15.27
C ILE A 118 10.04 6.36 15.40
N ASN A 119 9.09 6.99 14.75
CA ASN A 119 8.94 8.42 14.84
C ASN A 119 8.14 8.84 16.09
N LYS A 120 8.14 10.15 16.41
CA LYS A 120 7.44 10.69 17.60
C LYS A 120 5.93 10.38 17.63
N GLY A 121 5.31 10.06 16.50
CA GLY A 121 3.90 9.69 16.39
C GLY A 121 3.63 8.19 16.57
N GLY A 122 4.66 7.37 16.85
CA GLY A 122 4.52 5.95 17.15
C GLY A 122 4.49 5.01 15.93
N TRP A 123 4.60 5.52 14.69
CA TRP A 123 4.75 4.70 13.49
C TRP A 123 6.21 4.60 13.05
N TYR A 124 6.52 3.65 12.19
CA TYR A 124 7.86 3.49 11.64
C TYR A 124 8.15 4.56 10.56
N ASN A 125 9.36 5.10 10.57
CA ASN A 125 9.91 5.61 9.33
C ASN A 125 10.20 4.43 8.41
N LEU A 126 10.09 4.62 7.09
CA LEU A 126 10.38 3.58 6.13
C LEU A 126 11.57 3.97 5.27
N LYS A 127 12.49 3.03 5.05
CA LYS A 127 13.60 3.15 4.09
C LYS A 127 13.49 2.10 2.99
N ALA A 128 13.82 2.48 1.76
CA ALA A 128 13.93 1.52 0.66
C ALA A 128 15.29 0.81 0.74
N VAL A 129 15.29 -0.47 1.09
CA VAL A 129 16.49 -1.33 1.06
C VAL A 129 16.71 -1.95 -0.32
N LYS A 130 15.66 -2.08 -1.11
CA LYS A 130 15.71 -2.46 -2.52
C LYS A 130 14.79 -1.52 -3.31
N LYS A 131 15.33 -0.85 -4.34
CA LYS A 131 14.52 0.03 -5.19
C LYS A 131 13.78 -0.80 -6.25
N ALA A 132 12.50 -0.50 -6.45
CA ALA A 132 11.77 -1.08 -7.56
C ALA A 132 12.31 -0.56 -8.90
N ARG A 133 12.24 -1.40 -9.93
CA ARG A 133 12.46 -1.00 -11.32
C ARG A 133 11.12 -0.81 -12.01
N LYS A 134 11.06 0.14 -12.93
CA LYS A 134 9.86 0.30 -13.76
C LYS A 134 9.68 -0.94 -14.63
N ILE A 135 8.49 -1.50 -14.58
CA ILE A 135 8.05 -2.59 -15.45
C ILE A 135 6.82 -2.13 -16.24
N ASN A 136 6.50 -2.83 -17.32
CA ASN A 136 5.24 -2.57 -18.01
C ASN A 136 4.09 -3.11 -17.16
N ARG A 137 3.17 -2.24 -16.75
CA ARG A 137 1.96 -2.66 -16.07
C ARG A 137 1.15 -3.62 -16.93
N THR A 138 0.53 -4.60 -16.31
CA THR A 138 -0.25 -5.64 -17.00
C THR A 138 -1.71 -5.25 -17.22
N ARG A 139 -2.14 -4.10 -16.71
CA ARG A 139 -3.52 -3.61 -16.76
C ARG A 139 -3.60 -2.23 -17.41
N PRO A 140 -4.68 -1.93 -18.15
CA PRO A 140 -4.92 -0.60 -18.67
C PRO A 140 -4.97 0.45 -17.56
N LEU A 141 -4.51 1.67 -17.84
CA LEU A 141 -4.55 2.81 -16.93
C LEU A 141 -5.97 3.04 -16.38
N THR A 142 -6.96 3.03 -17.25
CA THR A 142 -8.37 3.26 -16.89
C THR A 142 -8.91 2.21 -15.94
N GLU A 143 -8.52 0.94 -16.09
CA GLU A 143 -8.92 -0.12 -15.18
C GLU A 143 -8.36 0.12 -13.77
N ILE A 144 -7.06 0.40 -13.65
CA ILE A 144 -6.44 0.61 -12.35
C ILE A 144 -7.05 1.84 -11.65
N LEU A 145 -7.22 2.95 -12.38
CA LEU A 145 -7.88 4.15 -11.84
C LEU A 145 -9.31 3.86 -11.38
N PHE A 146 -10.08 3.10 -12.16
CA PHE A 146 -11.44 2.74 -11.78
C PHE A 146 -11.48 1.85 -10.54
N MET A 147 -10.56 0.90 -10.39
CA MET A 147 -10.47 0.05 -9.19
C MET A 147 -10.02 0.85 -7.97
N MET A 148 -9.12 1.82 -8.12
CA MET A 148 -8.76 2.77 -7.06
C MET A 148 -9.98 3.62 -6.63
N PHE A 149 -10.74 4.14 -7.58
CA PHE A 149 -11.96 4.91 -7.32
C PHE A 149 -13.02 4.07 -6.57
N ARG A 150 -13.27 2.83 -7.02
CA ARG A 150 -14.18 1.89 -6.34
C ARG A 150 -13.74 1.62 -4.90
N SER A 151 -12.43 1.41 -4.69
CA SER A 151 -11.90 1.17 -3.35
C SER A 151 -12.07 2.39 -2.46
N SER A 152 -11.76 3.58 -2.95
CA SER A 152 -11.93 4.83 -2.21
C SER A 152 -13.40 5.07 -1.84
N ASN A 153 -14.34 4.78 -2.76
CA ASN A 153 -15.77 4.84 -2.46
C ASN A 153 -16.18 3.86 -1.35
N ARG A 154 -15.70 2.62 -1.43
CA ARG A 154 -15.99 1.62 -0.36
C ARG A 154 -15.52 2.10 1.01
N GLU A 155 -14.33 2.66 1.10
CA GLU A 155 -13.80 3.20 2.36
C GLU A 155 -14.61 4.42 2.84
N LEU A 156 -15.02 5.31 1.92
CA LEU A 156 -15.89 6.44 2.25
C LEU A 156 -17.24 5.98 2.83
N TYR A 157 -17.86 4.94 2.25
CA TYR A 157 -19.11 4.38 2.78
C TYR A 157 -18.92 3.74 4.16
N LYS A 158 -17.82 3.02 4.38
CA LYS A 158 -17.50 2.48 5.72
C LYS A 158 -17.38 3.59 6.76
N LEU A 159 -16.74 4.72 6.39
CA LEU A 159 -16.63 5.90 7.26
C LEU A 159 -18.00 6.48 7.60
N LYS A 160 -18.87 6.67 6.59
CA LYS A 160 -20.23 7.21 6.77
C LYS A 160 -21.11 6.30 7.63
N GLU A 161 -20.98 4.99 7.50
CA GLU A 161 -21.75 4.02 8.27
C GLU A 161 -21.20 3.81 9.70
N GLY A 162 -20.15 4.54 10.11
CA GLY A 162 -19.53 4.39 11.43
C GLY A 162 -18.78 3.06 11.62
N LYS A 163 -18.57 2.29 10.55
CA LYS A 163 -17.88 1.00 10.54
C LYS A 163 -16.35 1.13 10.53
N VAL A 164 -15.82 2.35 10.57
CA VAL A 164 -14.39 2.57 10.79
C VAL A 164 -14.11 2.47 12.27
N ASN A 165 -13.32 1.46 12.63
CA ASN A 165 -12.88 1.18 13.98
C ASN A 165 -12.65 2.48 14.80
N LYS A 166 -13.28 2.56 15.97
CA LYS A 166 -13.18 3.64 16.98
C LYS A 166 -11.74 4.01 17.37
N ALA A 167 -10.72 3.28 16.92
CA ALA A 167 -9.30 3.57 17.11
C ALA A 167 -8.87 4.95 16.59
N TRP A 168 -9.55 5.51 15.58
CA TRP A 168 -9.26 6.85 15.05
C TRP A 168 -9.88 7.98 15.88
N VAL A 169 -10.95 7.70 16.65
CA VAL A 169 -11.65 8.70 17.47
C VAL A 169 -10.94 8.90 18.81
N THR A 170 -10.27 7.87 19.32
CA THR A 170 -9.58 7.91 20.62
C THR A 170 -8.30 8.75 20.59
N VAL A 171 -7.62 8.86 19.45
CA VAL A 171 -6.40 9.66 19.32
C VAL A 171 -6.68 11.17 19.32
N LYS A 172 -7.89 11.62 18.96
CA LYS A 172 -8.25 13.04 18.95
C LYS A 172 -8.71 13.58 20.31
N ARG A 173 -8.98 12.74 21.32
CA ARG A 173 -9.48 13.17 22.64
C ARG A 173 -8.40 13.39 23.70
N ASN A 174 -7.15 13.03 23.45
CA ASN A 174 -6.03 13.14 24.39
C ASN A 174 -5.03 14.28 24.06
N VAL A 175 -5.49 15.30 23.34
CA VAL A 175 -4.70 16.53 23.11
C VAL A 175 -5.58 17.70 23.52
N HIS A 176 -5.66 17.89 24.84
CA HIS A 176 -5.95 19.16 25.51
C HIS A 176 -5.16 19.21 26.81
#